data_5c1c568793d80c0eb205524d6f97acc0
#
_entry.id   5c1c568793d80c0eb205524d6f97acc0
#
_cell.length_a   1.000
_cell.length_b   1.000
_cell.length_c   1.000
_cell.angle_alpha   90.00
_cell.angle_beta   90.00
_cell.angle_gamma   90.00
#
_symmetry.space_group_name_H-M   'P 1'
#
loop_
_entity.id
_entity.type
_entity.pdbx_description
1 polymer ?
#
loop_
_entity_poly.entity_id
_entity_poly.type
_entity_poly.pdbx_seq_one_letter_code
_entity_poly.pdbx_strand_id
1 'polypeptide(L)'
;RQRQMCIRDSLITRNDIMVVASEVGVMDFEPDDIKEKGRLQPGKILLIDTEKGEIYYDGELKKQLAEAKPYRTWLANNRIELNELKSGRKVPHSVDNYNSMLRTFGFSKEDIEKIILPMASNGAEPVSAMGNDTPLAILSDRPQLLYNYFRQQFAQVTNPPIDPIREELVMSLTEYIGAVGMNILTPNESHCKMVRLPHPILTNTQLDILCNIRYKGFKTVKLPMLFEAAKGRAGLQEALARLCKEAEESVTEGVNYIVLTDRNVDATHAAIPALLAVSAVHHHLISVGKRVQTALVVESGEIREVMHAALLLGFGASALNPYMAFAVLNELVSKKEIQLDYATAEKNYIKAICKGLFKIMSKMGISTIRSYRGAKIFEAVGLSEELSNAYFGGLKSTIGGIRLDEVARDAVIFHDEGEAIKNEEARAEGQETPLLPNKGLYAYRKDGEKHAWNPETISTLQIATRLGSYKKFKEFTRLVDEKEKPIFLRDFFDFRRNPISIDKVEPVENILKRFVTGAMSFGAISQEAHEAMAVAMNRLHGRSLSLIHISEPTRP
;
A
#
# COMPACT_ATOMS: atom_id res chain seq x y z
N ARG A 1 17.43 9.40 23.21
CA ARG A 1 16.56 8.26 23.60
C ARG A 1 17.23 6.90 23.37
N GLN A 2 17.97 6.66 22.27
CA GLN A 2 18.73 5.40 22.10
C GLN A 2 19.75 5.16 23.22
N ARG A 3 20.38 6.20 23.76
CA ARG A 3 21.28 6.07 24.90
C ARG A 3 20.57 5.65 26.18
N GLN A 4 19.34 6.09 26.41
CA GLN A 4 18.53 5.71 27.58
C GLN A 4 18.07 4.24 27.57
N MET A 5 17.81 3.67 26.39
CA MET A 5 17.44 2.24 26.28
C MET A 5 18.62 1.27 26.50
N CYS A 6 19.85 1.76 26.37
CA CYS A 6 21.06 0.95 26.51
C CYS A 6 21.70 0.98 27.91
N ILE A 7 21.20 1.81 28.82
CA ILE A 7 21.78 1.99 30.15
C ILE A 7 20.74 1.57 31.19
N ARG A 8 20.74 0.29 31.53
CA ARG A 8 20.08 -0.23 32.73
C ARG A 8 21.12 -0.84 33.59
N ASP A 9 21.55 -0.09 34.60
CA ASP A 9 22.54 -0.56 35.56
C ASP A 9 21.82 -1.38 36.64
N SER A 10 22.49 -2.44 37.08
CA SER A 10 22.06 -3.29 38.18
C SER A 10 23.12 -3.32 39.25
N LEU A 11 22.70 -3.38 40.50
CA LEU A 11 23.56 -3.47 41.67
C LEU A 11 22.97 -4.51 42.61
N ILE A 12 23.82 -5.38 43.12
CA ILE A 12 23.48 -6.37 44.14
C ILE A 12 24.29 -6.05 45.40
N THR A 13 23.60 -5.95 46.49
CA THR A 13 24.24 -5.70 47.78
C THR A 13 24.59 -7.02 48.50
N ARG A 14 25.44 -6.95 49.54
CA ARG A 14 25.82 -8.13 50.34
C ARG A 14 24.67 -8.66 51.21
N ASN A 15 23.65 -7.86 51.46
CA ASN A 15 22.44 -8.25 52.16
C ASN A 15 21.29 -8.62 51.17
N ASP A 16 21.66 -9.08 49.98
CA ASP A 16 20.79 -9.65 48.96
C ASP A 16 19.67 -8.69 48.42
N ILE A 17 19.92 -7.37 48.50
CA ILE A 17 19.06 -6.39 47.82
C ILE A 17 19.61 -6.19 46.41
N MET A 18 18.69 -6.27 45.42
CA MET A 18 19.01 -5.95 44.04
C MET A 18 18.29 -4.67 43.61
N VAL A 19 19.05 -3.74 43.04
CA VAL A 19 18.54 -2.48 42.47
C VAL A 19 18.82 -2.51 40.98
N VAL A 20 17.76 -2.26 40.17
CA VAL A 20 17.85 -2.11 38.72
C VAL A 20 17.26 -0.75 38.35
N ALA A 21 18.05 0.11 37.76
CA ALA A 21 17.64 1.48 37.43
C ALA A 21 18.02 1.85 36.00
N SER A 22 17.33 2.83 35.44
CA SER A 22 17.62 3.39 34.11
C SER A 22 18.87 4.27 34.09
N GLU A 23 19.31 4.73 35.24
CA GLU A 23 20.49 5.61 35.41
C GLU A 23 21.21 5.34 36.74
N VAL A 24 22.44 5.75 36.83
CA VAL A 24 23.27 5.65 38.03
C VAL A 24 22.91 6.74 39.02
N GLY A 25 23.00 6.47 40.34
CA GLY A 25 22.77 7.46 41.38
C GLY A 25 21.32 7.61 41.82
N VAL A 26 20.48 6.63 41.53
CA VAL A 26 19.05 6.62 41.97
C VAL A 26 18.94 6.42 43.48
N MET A 27 19.93 5.69 44.05
CA MET A 27 20.07 5.45 45.49
C MET A 27 21.57 5.48 45.85
N ASP A 28 21.88 5.94 47.04
CA ASP A 28 23.24 5.93 47.60
C ASP A 28 23.51 4.60 48.31
N PHE A 29 24.65 4.03 48.04
CA PHE A 29 25.17 2.80 48.67
C PHE A 29 26.61 2.99 49.09
N GLU A 30 26.96 2.51 50.27
CA GLU A 30 28.35 2.42 50.67
C GLU A 30 29.08 1.41 49.77
N PRO A 31 30.28 1.73 49.28
CA PRO A 31 31.05 0.86 48.39
C PRO A 31 31.25 -0.57 48.92
N ASP A 32 31.40 -0.70 50.22
CA ASP A 32 31.64 -1.98 50.89
C ASP A 32 30.40 -2.88 50.97
N ASP A 33 29.20 -2.30 50.81
CA ASP A 33 27.93 -3.04 50.79
C ASP A 33 27.65 -3.66 49.42
N ILE A 34 28.39 -3.27 48.39
CA ILE A 34 28.14 -3.72 47.04
C ILE A 34 28.85 -5.07 46.80
N LYS A 35 28.04 -6.09 46.43
CA LYS A 35 28.50 -7.42 46.07
C LYS A 35 28.84 -7.52 44.58
N GLU A 36 27.95 -6.98 43.74
CA GLU A 36 28.08 -7.05 42.28
C GLU A 36 27.50 -5.82 41.63
N LYS A 37 28.14 -5.37 40.53
CA LYS A 37 27.62 -4.33 39.64
C LYS A 37 27.48 -4.91 38.25
N GLY A 38 26.33 -4.65 37.60
CA GLY A 38 26.05 -5.15 36.27
C GLY A 38 25.40 -4.10 35.39
N ARG A 39 25.33 -4.41 34.10
CA ARG A 39 24.62 -3.63 33.12
C ARG A 39 23.84 -4.56 32.19
N LEU A 40 22.55 -4.31 32.06
CA LEU A 40 21.73 -5.06 31.09
C LEU A 40 22.07 -4.60 29.67
N GLN A 41 22.62 -5.50 28.89
CA GLN A 41 23.01 -5.25 27.51
C GLN A 41 21.78 -5.39 26.57
N PRO A 42 21.78 -4.70 25.42
CA PRO A 42 20.75 -4.87 24.40
C PRO A 42 20.59 -6.34 23.99
N GLY A 43 19.34 -6.80 23.88
CA GLY A 43 19.03 -8.18 23.51
C GLY A 43 19.31 -9.22 24.60
N LYS A 44 19.70 -8.81 25.80
CA LYS A 44 19.90 -9.67 26.96
C LYS A 44 18.71 -9.64 27.91
N ILE A 45 18.46 -10.77 28.55
CA ILE A 45 17.39 -10.94 29.54
C ILE A 45 17.99 -11.12 30.92
N LEU A 46 17.38 -10.51 31.91
CA LEU A 46 17.62 -10.71 33.32
C LEU A 46 16.32 -11.07 33.99
N LEU A 47 16.25 -12.20 34.66
CA LEU A 47 15.08 -12.62 35.44
C LEU A 47 15.49 -12.73 36.90
N ILE A 48 14.70 -12.12 37.77
CA ILE A 48 14.84 -12.20 39.22
C ILE A 48 13.62 -12.93 39.74
N ASP A 49 13.84 -14.10 40.34
CA ASP A 49 12.79 -14.87 41.00
C ASP A 49 12.84 -14.55 42.49
N THR A 50 11.95 -13.69 42.94
CA THR A 50 11.93 -13.22 44.34
C THR A 50 11.39 -14.27 45.31
N GLU A 51 10.69 -15.30 44.85
CA GLU A 51 10.21 -16.40 45.68
C GLU A 51 11.36 -17.38 45.99
N LYS A 52 12.21 -17.64 44.98
CA LYS A 52 13.38 -18.52 45.15
C LYS A 52 14.64 -17.79 45.62
N GLY A 53 14.67 -16.48 45.49
CA GLY A 53 15.88 -15.69 45.75
C GLY A 53 16.98 -15.89 44.70
N GLU A 54 16.63 -16.23 43.46
CA GLU A 54 17.56 -16.58 42.40
C GLU A 54 17.59 -15.56 41.28
N ILE A 55 18.75 -15.39 40.66
CA ILE A 55 18.93 -14.51 39.48
C ILE A 55 19.34 -15.37 38.31
N TYR A 56 18.58 -15.31 37.23
CA TYR A 56 18.85 -16.02 35.98
C TYR A 56 19.36 -15.04 34.93
N TYR A 57 20.52 -15.33 34.39
CA TYR A 57 21.15 -14.54 33.33
C TYR A 57 20.76 -15.03 31.94
N ASP A 58 20.97 -14.17 30.94
CA ASP A 58 20.53 -14.33 29.54
C ASP A 58 20.78 -15.73 28.95
N GLY A 59 22.02 -16.23 29.04
CA GLY A 59 22.38 -17.52 28.40
C GLY A 59 21.64 -18.70 28.99
N GLU A 60 21.53 -18.73 30.31
CA GLU A 60 20.86 -19.79 31.05
C GLU A 60 19.36 -19.76 30.81
N LEU A 61 18.74 -18.56 30.92
CA LEU A 61 17.33 -18.38 30.71
C LEU A 61 16.91 -18.71 29.28
N LYS A 62 17.68 -18.23 28.31
CA LYS A 62 17.42 -18.55 26.88
C LYS A 62 17.54 -20.05 26.61
N LYS A 63 18.52 -20.73 27.24
CA LYS A 63 18.67 -22.16 27.10
C LYS A 63 17.46 -22.90 27.69
N GLN A 64 17.06 -22.57 28.92
CA GLN A 64 15.86 -23.15 29.56
C GLN A 64 14.61 -22.97 28.71
N LEU A 65 14.38 -21.74 28.18
CA LEU A 65 13.24 -21.44 27.32
C LEU A 65 13.31 -22.21 26.00
N ALA A 66 14.49 -22.30 25.38
CA ALA A 66 14.65 -23.00 24.10
C ALA A 66 14.51 -24.52 24.22
N GLU A 67 14.86 -25.09 25.36
CA GLU A 67 14.78 -26.52 25.65
C GLU A 67 13.48 -26.95 26.33
N ALA A 68 12.61 -26.00 26.74
CA ALA A 68 11.36 -26.27 27.43
C ALA A 68 10.39 -27.17 26.63
N LYS A 69 10.46 -27.12 25.29
CA LYS A 69 9.67 -27.94 24.37
C LYS A 69 10.49 -28.25 23.11
N PRO A 70 10.14 -29.28 22.33
CA PRO A 70 10.88 -29.68 21.14
C PRO A 70 10.54 -28.79 19.92
N TYR A 71 10.71 -27.49 20.03
CA TYR A 71 10.30 -26.48 19.01
C TYR A 71 10.91 -26.77 17.63
N ARG A 72 12.19 -27.19 17.57
CA ARG A 72 12.86 -27.53 16.30
C ARG A 72 12.16 -28.70 15.60
N THR A 73 11.79 -29.73 16.34
CA THR A 73 11.07 -30.91 15.82
C THR A 73 9.68 -30.50 15.35
N TRP A 74 8.97 -29.68 16.11
CA TRP A 74 7.66 -29.18 15.70
C TRP A 74 7.73 -28.40 14.38
N LEU A 75 8.70 -27.47 14.26
CA LEU A 75 8.90 -26.72 13.02
C LEU A 75 9.27 -27.63 11.85
N ALA A 76 10.21 -28.54 12.03
CA ALA A 76 10.64 -29.46 10.97
C ALA A 76 9.50 -30.36 10.48
N ASN A 77 8.63 -30.81 11.40
CA ASN A 77 7.51 -31.69 11.07
C ASN A 77 6.32 -30.98 10.45
N ASN A 78 6.10 -29.70 10.73
CA ASN A 78 4.82 -29.04 10.46
C ASN A 78 4.91 -27.84 9.48
N ARG A 79 6.05 -27.15 9.40
CA ARG A 79 6.24 -26.07 8.45
C ARG A 79 6.38 -26.60 7.03
N ILE A 80 5.69 -25.98 6.10
CA ILE A 80 5.70 -26.34 4.67
C ILE A 80 6.23 -25.13 3.90
N GLU A 81 7.19 -25.36 3.02
CA GLU A 81 7.62 -24.39 2.02
C GLU A 81 6.72 -24.57 0.78
N LEU A 82 5.99 -23.53 0.38
CA LEU A 82 5.05 -23.63 -0.74
C LEU A 82 5.72 -24.12 -2.03
N ASN A 83 6.96 -23.73 -2.26
CA ASN A 83 7.73 -24.10 -3.45
C ASN A 83 8.16 -25.58 -3.47
N GLU A 84 8.08 -26.29 -2.36
CA GLU A 84 8.36 -27.75 -2.29
C GLU A 84 7.15 -28.58 -2.72
N LEU A 85 5.96 -27.96 -2.75
CA LEU A 85 4.74 -28.61 -3.24
C LEU A 85 4.65 -28.48 -4.76
N LYS A 86 4.20 -29.53 -5.42
CA LYS A 86 4.03 -29.57 -6.88
C LYS A 86 2.56 -29.40 -7.25
N SER A 87 2.29 -28.60 -8.27
CA SER A 87 0.96 -28.61 -8.90
C SER A 87 0.79 -29.90 -9.69
N GLY A 88 -0.39 -30.53 -9.54
CA GLY A 88 -0.76 -31.71 -10.29
C GLY A 88 -1.19 -31.42 -11.73
N ARG A 89 -1.27 -30.16 -12.14
CA ARG A 89 -1.77 -29.71 -13.44
C ARG A 89 -1.03 -28.48 -13.95
N LYS A 90 -1.08 -28.27 -15.26
CA LYS A 90 -0.60 -27.04 -15.90
C LYS A 90 -1.67 -25.96 -15.71
N VAL A 91 -1.30 -24.87 -15.07
CA VAL A 91 -2.19 -23.70 -14.87
C VAL A 91 -1.97 -22.72 -16.04
N PRO A 92 -3.02 -22.32 -16.77
CA PRO A 92 -2.89 -21.38 -17.87
C PRO A 92 -2.53 -19.98 -17.35
N HIS A 93 -1.76 -19.26 -18.15
CA HIS A 93 -1.43 -17.84 -17.91
C HIS A 93 -2.41 -16.90 -18.63
N SER A 94 -3.14 -17.39 -19.63
CA SER A 94 -4.19 -16.67 -20.34
C SER A 94 -5.51 -16.66 -19.56
N VAL A 95 -6.35 -15.70 -19.88
CA VAL A 95 -7.75 -15.62 -19.44
C VAL A 95 -8.66 -15.56 -20.65
N ASP A 96 -9.84 -16.17 -20.54
CA ASP A 96 -10.86 -16.08 -21.56
C ASP A 96 -11.41 -14.65 -21.64
N ASN A 97 -11.83 -14.21 -22.82
CA ASN A 97 -12.35 -12.86 -23.07
C ASN A 97 -11.40 -11.76 -22.57
N TYR A 98 -10.10 -11.90 -22.85
CA TYR A 98 -9.04 -11.05 -22.32
C TYR A 98 -9.32 -9.55 -22.40
N ASN A 99 -9.75 -9.03 -23.56
CA ASN A 99 -10.00 -7.60 -23.73
C ASN A 99 -11.23 -7.12 -22.94
N SER A 100 -12.28 -7.94 -22.87
CA SER A 100 -13.44 -7.71 -22.00
C SER A 100 -13.01 -7.63 -20.53
N MET A 101 -12.22 -8.59 -20.07
CA MET A 101 -11.72 -8.62 -18.68
C MET A 101 -10.84 -7.42 -18.33
N LEU A 102 -10.03 -6.93 -19.29
CA LEU A 102 -9.25 -5.69 -19.07
C LEU A 102 -10.18 -4.50 -18.77
N ARG A 103 -11.30 -4.38 -19.51
CA ARG A 103 -12.29 -3.32 -19.28
C ARG A 103 -13.02 -3.49 -17.96
N THR A 104 -13.49 -4.70 -17.69
CA THR A 104 -14.17 -5.05 -16.44
C THR A 104 -13.35 -4.70 -15.18
N PHE A 105 -12.04 -4.83 -15.24
CA PHE A 105 -11.15 -4.44 -14.15
C PHE A 105 -10.54 -3.04 -14.32
N GLY A 106 -11.08 -2.24 -15.20
CA GLY A 106 -10.72 -0.84 -15.37
C GLY A 106 -9.28 -0.59 -15.83
N PHE A 107 -8.67 -1.52 -16.57
CA PHE A 107 -7.35 -1.31 -17.17
C PHE A 107 -7.39 -0.22 -18.24
N SER A 108 -6.29 0.48 -18.34
CA SER A 108 -6.02 1.45 -19.39
C SER A 108 -4.75 1.09 -20.15
N LYS A 109 -4.56 1.70 -21.32
CA LYS A 109 -3.32 1.59 -22.06
C LYS A 109 -2.11 2.03 -21.24
N GLU A 110 -2.27 3.06 -20.41
CA GLU A 110 -1.22 3.58 -19.52
C GLU A 110 -0.83 2.57 -18.43
N ASP A 111 -1.79 1.81 -17.87
CA ASP A 111 -1.48 0.76 -16.88
C ASP A 111 -0.54 -0.29 -17.48
N ILE A 112 -0.75 -0.65 -18.75
CA ILE A 112 0.08 -1.62 -19.44
C ILE A 112 1.44 -1.02 -19.81
N GLU A 113 1.45 0.11 -20.53
CA GLU A 113 2.67 0.69 -21.09
C GLU A 113 3.58 1.37 -20.05
N LYS A 114 2.96 2.01 -19.03
CA LYS A 114 3.69 2.83 -18.05
C LYS A 114 3.96 2.12 -16.73
N ILE A 115 3.22 1.06 -16.41
CA ILE A 115 3.33 0.34 -15.14
C ILE A 115 3.81 -1.10 -15.37
N ILE A 116 2.99 -1.95 -15.98
CA ILE A 116 3.24 -3.40 -16.04
C ILE A 116 4.46 -3.71 -16.93
N LEU A 117 4.52 -3.13 -18.12
CA LEU A 117 5.63 -3.36 -19.07
C LEU A 117 7.01 -2.98 -18.46
N PRO A 118 7.21 -1.79 -17.87
CA PRO A 118 8.47 -1.46 -17.20
C PRO A 118 8.79 -2.36 -16.00
N MET A 119 7.80 -2.72 -15.19
CA MET A 119 8.00 -3.63 -14.06
C MET A 119 8.49 -5.00 -14.53
N ALA A 120 7.86 -5.56 -15.57
CA ALA A 120 8.23 -6.85 -16.13
C ALA A 120 9.60 -6.84 -16.82
N SER A 121 9.94 -5.74 -17.48
CA SER A 121 11.22 -5.61 -18.18
C SER A 121 12.39 -5.40 -17.23
N ASN A 122 12.23 -4.55 -16.20
CA ASN A 122 13.32 -4.04 -15.37
C ASN A 122 13.36 -4.61 -13.95
N GLY A 123 12.29 -5.28 -13.49
CA GLY A 123 12.17 -5.75 -12.11
C GLY A 123 12.19 -4.61 -11.07
N ALA A 124 11.66 -3.46 -11.45
CA ALA A 124 11.55 -2.27 -10.62
C ALA A 124 10.31 -1.46 -11.01
N GLU A 125 9.72 -0.79 -10.01
CA GLU A 125 8.64 0.14 -10.27
C GLU A 125 9.12 1.30 -11.17
N PRO A 126 8.32 1.74 -12.14
CA PRO A 126 8.71 2.82 -13.03
C PRO A 126 8.87 4.14 -12.28
N VAL A 127 9.82 4.94 -12.71
CA VAL A 127 10.05 6.29 -12.19
C VAL A 127 9.23 7.27 -13.01
N SER A 128 8.54 8.19 -12.34
CA SER A 128 7.67 9.20 -12.94
C SER A 128 7.88 10.56 -12.29
N ALA A 129 7.23 11.60 -12.82
CA ALA A 129 7.20 12.91 -12.19
C ALA A 129 6.53 12.83 -10.80
N MET A 130 7.06 13.60 -9.83
CA MET A 130 6.51 13.63 -8.46
C MET A 130 5.20 14.41 -8.35
N GLY A 131 4.91 15.31 -9.28
CA GLY A 131 3.68 16.10 -9.30
C GLY A 131 2.52 15.31 -9.86
N ASN A 132 1.33 15.52 -9.30
CA ASN A 132 0.07 15.02 -9.83
C ASN A 132 -0.91 16.21 -9.92
N ASP A 133 -1.39 16.49 -11.11
CA ASP A 133 -2.30 17.60 -11.42
C ASP A 133 -3.69 17.13 -11.88
N THR A 134 -3.97 15.83 -11.74
CA THR A 134 -5.30 15.25 -11.96
C THR A 134 -6.20 15.45 -10.73
N PRO A 135 -7.52 15.38 -10.88
CA PRO A 135 -8.45 15.48 -9.76
C PRO A 135 -8.23 14.38 -8.72
N LEU A 136 -8.57 14.68 -7.47
CA LEU A 136 -8.83 13.63 -6.49
C LEU A 136 -9.96 12.73 -7.00
N ALA A 137 -9.95 11.44 -6.63
CA ALA A 137 -10.97 10.48 -7.07
C ALA A 137 -12.41 11.01 -6.87
N ILE A 138 -12.68 11.66 -5.72
CA ILE A 138 -13.99 12.25 -5.41
C ILE A 138 -14.39 13.42 -6.34
N LEU A 139 -13.44 14.04 -7.02
CA LEU A 139 -13.66 15.18 -7.92
C LEU A 139 -13.59 14.78 -9.41
N SER A 140 -13.28 13.52 -9.69
CA SER A 140 -13.26 13.00 -11.06
C SER A 140 -14.68 12.72 -11.58
N ASP A 141 -14.91 13.00 -12.86
CA ASP A 141 -16.15 12.65 -13.56
C ASP A 141 -16.14 11.20 -14.08
N ARG A 142 -15.04 10.46 -13.86
CA ARG A 142 -14.85 9.11 -14.38
C ARG A 142 -15.00 8.08 -13.28
N PRO A 143 -15.44 6.83 -13.60
CA PRO A 143 -15.47 5.76 -12.63
C PRO A 143 -14.07 5.51 -12.09
N GLN A 144 -13.97 5.32 -10.80
CA GLN A 144 -12.71 5.17 -10.08
C GLN A 144 -12.61 3.81 -9.42
N LEU A 145 -11.40 3.23 -9.45
CA LEU A 145 -11.11 2.09 -8.58
C LEU A 145 -11.09 2.56 -7.13
N LEU A 146 -11.61 1.73 -6.24
CA LEU A 146 -11.73 2.10 -4.82
C LEU A 146 -10.38 2.44 -4.17
N TYR A 147 -9.28 1.90 -4.68
CA TYR A 147 -7.92 2.21 -4.22
C TYR A 147 -7.58 3.72 -4.32
N ASN A 148 -8.16 4.42 -5.29
CA ASN A 148 -7.88 5.83 -5.54
C ASN A 148 -8.40 6.78 -4.46
N TYR A 149 -9.27 6.29 -3.58
CA TYR A 149 -9.79 7.02 -2.41
C TYR A 149 -8.92 6.88 -1.17
N PHE A 150 -7.77 6.22 -1.26
CA PHE A 150 -6.87 6.02 -0.13
C PHE A 150 -5.53 6.68 -0.35
N ARG A 151 -4.95 7.17 0.73
CA ARG A 151 -3.58 7.72 0.77
C ARG A 151 -2.85 7.13 1.95
N GLN A 152 -1.58 6.83 1.77
CA GLN A 152 -0.74 6.44 2.89
C GLN A 152 -0.47 7.65 3.77
N GLN A 153 -0.64 7.49 5.08
CA GLN A 153 -0.33 8.53 6.04
C GLN A 153 1.18 8.79 6.08
N PHE A 154 1.53 10.06 6.30
CA PHE A 154 2.92 10.42 6.54
C PHE A 154 3.32 9.99 7.95
N ALA A 155 4.39 9.20 8.06
CA ALA A 155 4.93 8.80 9.36
C ALA A 155 6.17 9.61 9.71
N GLN A 156 6.15 10.26 10.86
CA GLN A 156 7.36 10.71 11.53
C GLN A 156 7.79 9.63 12.51
N VAL A 157 8.81 8.88 12.15
CA VAL A 157 9.39 7.86 13.04
C VAL A 157 10.42 8.50 13.96
N THR A 158 10.45 8.07 15.21
CA THR A 158 11.44 8.53 16.19
C THR A 158 12.85 8.00 15.89
N ASN A 159 12.95 6.88 15.21
CA ASN A 159 14.19 6.32 14.71
C ASN A 159 14.43 6.75 13.27
N PRO A 160 15.67 6.88 12.79
CA PRO A 160 15.96 7.12 11.40
C PRO A 160 15.27 6.09 10.51
N PRO A 161 14.72 6.47 9.35
CA PRO A 161 14.16 5.52 8.40
C PRO A 161 15.25 4.55 7.94
N ILE A 162 14.83 3.35 7.57
CA ILE A 162 15.74 2.35 7.01
C ILE A 162 16.16 2.83 5.61
N ASP A 163 17.46 2.87 5.34
CA ASP A 163 17.98 3.27 4.04
C ASP A 163 17.73 2.17 2.97
N PRO A 164 17.70 2.53 1.67
CA PRO A 164 17.41 1.59 0.60
C PRO A 164 18.40 0.41 0.48
N ILE A 165 19.61 0.54 1.01
CA ILE A 165 20.64 -0.52 0.96
C ILE A 165 20.33 -1.60 1.99
N ARG A 166 19.85 -1.21 3.16
CA ARG A 166 19.54 -2.12 4.26
C ARG A 166 18.12 -2.65 4.29
N GLU A 167 17.23 -2.16 3.42
CA GLU A 167 15.82 -2.58 3.37
C GLU A 167 15.67 -4.11 3.32
N GLU A 168 16.36 -4.78 2.39
CA GLU A 168 16.27 -6.23 2.23
C GLU A 168 16.89 -7.00 3.41
N LEU A 169 17.84 -6.41 4.13
CA LEU A 169 18.51 -7.04 5.27
C LEU A 169 17.65 -7.00 6.54
N VAL A 170 17.00 -5.87 6.81
CA VAL A 170 16.30 -5.64 8.09
C VAL A 170 14.81 -5.83 8.01
N MET A 171 14.24 -5.91 6.80
CA MET A 171 12.82 -6.05 6.56
C MET A 171 12.49 -7.41 5.95
N SER A 172 11.28 -7.89 6.18
CA SER A 172 10.84 -9.18 5.67
C SER A 172 9.41 -9.11 5.13
N LEU A 173 9.24 -9.59 3.89
CA LEU A 173 7.95 -9.88 3.27
C LEU A 173 7.52 -11.33 3.49
N THR A 174 8.31 -12.12 4.22
CA THR A 174 7.97 -13.51 4.52
C THR A 174 6.67 -13.57 5.30
N GLU A 175 5.73 -14.38 4.82
CA GLU A 175 4.45 -14.61 5.48
C GLU A 175 4.32 -16.10 5.84
N TYR A 176 3.73 -16.36 7.00
CA TYR A 176 3.35 -17.71 7.43
C TYR A 176 1.84 -17.76 7.48
N ILE A 177 1.24 -18.56 6.61
CA ILE A 177 -0.21 -18.69 6.49
C ILE A 177 -0.69 -20.06 6.95
N GLY A 178 -1.84 -20.09 7.58
CA GLY A 178 -2.46 -21.30 8.14
C GLY A 178 -3.23 -20.99 9.41
N ALA A 179 -3.91 -21.99 9.95
CA ALA A 179 -4.58 -21.83 11.23
C ALA A 179 -3.55 -21.75 12.35
N VAL A 180 -3.56 -20.66 13.08
CA VAL A 180 -2.79 -20.50 14.30
C VAL A 180 -3.64 -21.06 15.44
N GLY A 181 -3.06 -21.88 16.31
CA GLY A 181 -3.75 -22.35 17.52
C GLY A 181 -4.27 -21.18 18.36
N MET A 182 -5.37 -21.37 19.06
CA MET A 182 -6.12 -20.29 19.69
C MET A 182 -5.38 -19.54 20.80
N ASN A 183 -4.36 -20.14 21.44
CA ASN A 183 -3.63 -19.51 22.53
C ASN A 183 -2.12 -19.52 22.28
N ILE A 184 -1.59 -18.40 21.78
CA ILE A 184 -0.15 -18.22 21.52
C ILE A 184 0.71 -18.21 22.79
N LEU A 185 0.10 -17.96 23.95
CA LEU A 185 0.81 -17.98 25.24
C LEU A 185 1.07 -19.41 25.73
N THR A 186 0.37 -20.39 25.18
CA THR A 186 0.57 -21.80 25.46
C THR A 186 1.00 -22.53 24.19
N PRO A 187 2.26 -22.40 23.77
CA PRO A 187 2.74 -22.95 22.52
C PRO A 187 2.65 -24.47 22.49
N ASN A 188 2.14 -24.98 21.37
CA ASN A 188 2.05 -26.41 21.09
C ASN A 188 2.39 -26.67 19.60
N GLU A 189 2.48 -27.94 19.23
CA GLU A 189 2.89 -28.35 17.88
C GLU A 189 1.97 -27.79 16.75
N SER A 190 0.67 -27.63 17.03
CA SER A 190 -0.28 -27.13 16.01
C SER A 190 0.00 -25.70 15.54
N HIS A 191 0.65 -24.89 16.37
CA HIS A 191 1.08 -23.53 15.99
C HIS A 191 2.13 -23.51 14.87
N CYS A 192 2.86 -24.62 14.69
CA CYS A 192 3.87 -24.76 13.64
C CYS A 192 3.29 -25.23 12.30
N LYS A 193 1.99 -25.59 12.28
CA LYS A 193 1.29 -26.04 11.06
C LYS A 193 0.98 -24.84 10.17
N MET A 194 1.94 -24.44 9.34
CA MET A 194 1.85 -23.26 8.49
C MET A 194 2.56 -23.50 7.16
N VAL A 195 2.07 -22.81 6.12
CA VAL A 195 2.76 -22.68 4.84
C VAL A 195 3.56 -21.38 4.86
N ARG A 196 4.85 -21.48 4.57
CA ARG A 196 5.73 -20.33 4.42
C ARG A 196 5.71 -19.84 2.99
N LEU A 197 5.46 -18.53 2.85
CA LEU A 197 5.57 -17.78 1.60
C LEU A 197 6.78 -16.84 1.71
N PRO A 198 7.69 -16.81 0.73
CA PRO A 198 8.82 -15.87 0.74
C PRO A 198 8.38 -14.42 0.62
N HIS A 199 7.24 -14.17 -0.03
CA HIS A 199 6.58 -12.89 -0.20
C HIS A 199 5.06 -13.10 -0.41
N PRO A 200 4.23 -12.06 -0.25
CA PRO A 200 2.77 -12.20 -0.30
C PRO A 200 2.18 -12.30 -1.71
N ILE A 201 2.96 -12.24 -2.78
CA ILE A 201 2.46 -12.33 -4.16
C ILE A 201 2.57 -13.78 -4.64
N LEU A 202 1.44 -14.38 -4.97
CA LEU A 202 1.35 -15.76 -5.47
C LEU A 202 1.22 -15.77 -6.99
N THR A 203 2.00 -16.60 -7.66
CA THR A 203 1.76 -16.94 -9.08
C THR A 203 0.48 -17.76 -9.21
N ASN A 204 -0.06 -17.88 -10.43
CA ASN A 204 -1.24 -18.73 -10.68
C ASN A 204 -0.99 -20.19 -10.25
N THR A 205 0.20 -20.71 -10.50
CA THR A 205 0.60 -22.06 -10.08
C THR A 205 0.65 -22.20 -8.55
N GLN A 206 1.23 -21.22 -7.86
CA GLN A 206 1.30 -21.25 -6.40
C GLN A 206 -0.08 -21.15 -5.73
N LEU A 207 -0.98 -20.34 -6.30
CA LEU A 207 -2.37 -20.28 -5.84
C LEU A 207 -3.09 -21.60 -6.09
N ASP A 208 -2.90 -22.24 -7.25
CA ASP A 208 -3.49 -23.55 -7.53
C ASP A 208 -3.01 -24.63 -6.54
N ILE A 209 -1.72 -24.64 -6.22
CA ILE A 209 -1.17 -25.53 -5.19
C ILE A 209 -1.87 -25.29 -3.84
N LEU A 210 -2.02 -24.03 -3.43
CA LEU A 210 -2.68 -23.67 -2.17
C LEU A 210 -4.17 -24.09 -2.14
N CYS A 211 -4.87 -23.92 -3.27
CA CYS A 211 -6.28 -24.30 -3.41
C CYS A 211 -6.50 -25.81 -3.35
N ASN A 212 -5.53 -26.59 -3.82
CA ASN A 212 -5.60 -28.04 -3.90
C ASN A 212 -4.76 -28.76 -2.83
N ILE A 213 -4.30 -28.03 -1.82
CA ILE A 213 -3.44 -28.57 -0.77
C ILE A 213 -4.19 -29.67 0.03
N ARG A 214 -3.65 -30.89 0.00
CA ARG A 214 -4.19 -32.03 0.75
C ARG A 214 -3.25 -32.49 1.87
N TYR A 215 -2.16 -31.77 2.05
CA TYR A 215 -1.12 -32.14 3.00
C TYR A 215 -1.52 -31.78 4.43
N LYS A 216 -1.33 -32.67 5.38
CA LYS A 216 -1.56 -32.47 6.83
C LYS A 216 -2.93 -31.89 7.20
N GLY A 217 -3.97 -32.16 6.40
CA GLY A 217 -5.33 -31.74 6.70
C GLY A 217 -5.59 -30.24 6.59
N PHE A 218 -4.80 -29.51 5.78
CA PHE A 218 -5.18 -28.16 5.39
C PHE A 218 -6.43 -28.16 4.53
N LYS A 219 -7.27 -27.15 4.74
CA LYS A 219 -8.50 -26.95 3.97
C LYS A 219 -8.50 -25.57 3.36
N THR A 220 -8.85 -25.48 2.09
CA THR A 220 -9.02 -24.22 1.34
C THR A 220 -10.44 -24.14 0.80
N VAL A 221 -11.03 -22.96 0.85
CA VAL A 221 -12.29 -22.63 0.19
C VAL A 221 -12.11 -21.42 -0.71
N LYS A 222 -12.76 -21.41 -1.88
CA LYS A 222 -12.89 -20.23 -2.72
C LYS A 222 -14.26 -19.62 -2.53
N LEU A 223 -14.31 -18.33 -2.18
CA LEU A 223 -15.53 -17.55 -2.03
C LEU A 223 -15.59 -16.50 -3.15
N PRO A 224 -16.66 -16.49 -3.97
CA PRO A 224 -16.78 -15.54 -5.06
C PRO A 224 -17.11 -14.14 -4.54
N MET A 225 -16.28 -13.16 -4.94
CA MET A 225 -16.51 -11.72 -4.70
C MET A 225 -17.35 -11.15 -5.83
N LEU A 226 -18.61 -11.58 -5.95
CA LEU A 226 -19.50 -11.18 -7.03
C LEU A 226 -20.85 -10.73 -6.49
N PHE A 227 -21.48 -9.78 -7.19
CA PHE A 227 -22.84 -9.30 -6.88
C PHE A 227 -23.67 -9.14 -8.16
N GLU A 228 -25.00 -9.24 -8.04
CA GLU A 228 -25.91 -9.02 -9.15
C GLU A 228 -25.86 -7.55 -9.60
N ALA A 229 -25.32 -7.30 -10.80
CA ALA A 229 -25.10 -5.96 -11.35
C ALA A 229 -26.41 -5.14 -11.45
N ALA A 230 -27.50 -5.79 -11.88
CA ALA A 230 -28.80 -5.16 -12.03
C ALA A 230 -29.42 -4.62 -10.72
N LYS A 231 -29.00 -5.16 -9.57
CA LYS A 231 -29.47 -4.70 -8.25
C LYS A 231 -28.68 -3.51 -7.69
N GLY A 232 -27.58 -3.12 -8.34
CA GLY A 232 -26.73 -2.00 -7.91
C GLY A 232 -26.33 -2.08 -6.44
N ARG A 233 -26.58 -1.02 -5.66
CA ARG A 233 -26.28 -0.97 -4.21
C ARG A 233 -26.86 -2.15 -3.43
N ALA A 234 -28.11 -2.48 -3.65
CA ALA A 234 -28.76 -3.55 -2.88
C ALA A 234 -28.05 -4.90 -3.12
N GLY A 235 -27.73 -5.21 -4.38
CA GLY A 235 -26.96 -6.39 -4.75
C GLY A 235 -25.58 -6.43 -4.11
N LEU A 236 -24.87 -5.29 -4.12
CA LEU A 236 -23.55 -5.19 -3.48
C LEU A 236 -23.64 -5.40 -1.96
N GLN A 237 -24.63 -4.80 -1.30
CA GLN A 237 -24.84 -4.96 0.15
C GLN A 237 -25.20 -6.40 0.53
N GLU A 238 -26.10 -7.02 -0.20
CA GLU A 238 -26.48 -8.44 -0.02
C GLU A 238 -25.28 -9.36 -0.21
N ALA A 239 -24.48 -9.12 -1.25
CA ALA A 239 -23.29 -9.91 -1.56
C ALA A 239 -22.20 -9.77 -0.50
N LEU A 240 -21.97 -8.58 0.03
CA LEU A 240 -21.01 -8.35 1.14
C LEU A 240 -21.47 -9.09 2.41
N ALA A 241 -22.75 -9.02 2.75
CA ALA A 241 -23.28 -9.73 3.92
C ALA A 241 -23.16 -11.25 3.76
N ARG A 242 -23.49 -11.78 2.57
CA ARG A 242 -23.29 -13.21 2.22
C ARG A 242 -21.83 -13.61 2.34
N LEU A 243 -20.90 -12.84 1.75
CA LEU A 243 -19.47 -13.13 1.76
C LEU A 243 -18.89 -13.17 3.17
N CYS A 244 -19.29 -12.24 4.04
CA CYS A 244 -18.89 -12.23 5.45
C CYS A 244 -19.39 -13.46 6.21
N LYS A 245 -20.66 -13.85 5.98
CA LYS A 245 -21.26 -15.03 6.60
C LYS A 245 -20.60 -16.33 6.14
N GLU A 246 -20.41 -16.50 4.82
CA GLU A 246 -19.74 -17.68 4.26
C GLU A 246 -18.29 -17.80 4.76
N ALA A 247 -17.57 -16.67 4.91
CA ALA A 247 -16.24 -16.66 5.50
C ALA A 247 -16.25 -17.10 6.98
N GLU A 248 -17.21 -16.63 7.76
CA GLU A 248 -17.37 -17.04 9.16
C GLU A 248 -17.71 -18.52 9.31
N GLU A 249 -18.64 -19.05 8.51
CA GLU A 249 -19.02 -20.45 8.45
C GLU A 249 -17.81 -21.32 8.09
N SER A 250 -17.05 -20.92 7.05
CA SER A 250 -15.82 -21.59 6.63
C SER A 250 -14.79 -21.72 7.76
N VAL A 251 -14.59 -20.64 8.54
CA VAL A 251 -13.68 -20.69 9.70
C VAL A 251 -14.19 -21.66 10.75
N THR A 252 -15.49 -21.70 10.99
CA THR A 252 -16.11 -22.64 11.95
C THR A 252 -15.92 -24.10 11.53
N GLU A 253 -15.90 -24.38 10.22
CA GLU A 253 -15.62 -25.70 9.63
C GLU A 253 -14.12 -26.05 9.59
N GLY A 254 -13.28 -25.18 10.12
CA GLY A 254 -11.82 -25.36 10.22
C GLY A 254 -11.08 -25.13 8.91
N VAL A 255 -11.58 -24.25 8.05
CA VAL A 255 -10.89 -23.82 6.83
C VAL A 255 -9.68 -22.95 7.18
N ASN A 256 -8.51 -23.33 6.65
CA ASN A 256 -7.24 -22.64 6.90
C ASN A 256 -7.01 -21.46 5.95
N TYR A 257 -7.49 -21.59 4.70
CA TYR A 257 -7.28 -20.60 3.65
C TYR A 257 -8.61 -20.26 2.99
N ILE A 258 -9.02 -19.01 3.11
CA ILE A 258 -10.16 -18.46 2.39
C ILE A 258 -9.60 -17.66 1.21
N VAL A 259 -9.92 -18.08 -0.01
CA VAL A 259 -9.56 -17.41 -1.25
C VAL A 259 -10.75 -16.60 -1.72
N LEU A 260 -10.66 -15.28 -1.63
CA LEU A 260 -11.63 -14.35 -2.20
C LEU A 260 -11.30 -14.17 -3.69
N THR A 261 -12.24 -14.47 -4.59
CA THR A 261 -11.97 -14.48 -6.03
C THR A 261 -13.03 -13.76 -6.84
N ASP A 262 -12.61 -12.99 -7.84
CA ASP A 262 -13.46 -12.31 -8.83
C ASP A 262 -13.39 -12.94 -10.24
N ARG A 263 -12.77 -14.12 -10.37
CA ARG A 263 -12.56 -14.76 -11.69
C ARG A 263 -13.82 -15.07 -12.50
N ASN A 264 -14.95 -15.26 -11.84
CA ASN A 264 -16.16 -15.75 -12.50
C ASN A 264 -17.16 -14.60 -12.77
N VAL A 265 -16.66 -13.43 -13.11
CA VAL A 265 -17.51 -12.34 -13.62
C VAL A 265 -18.23 -12.82 -14.88
N ASP A 266 -19.54 -12.58 -14.95
CA ASP A 266 -20.40 -12.95 -16.07
C ASP A 266 -21.36 -11.80 -16.41
N ALA A 267 -22.21 -11.97 -17.43
CA ALA A 267 -23.13 -10.93 -17.89
C ALA A 267 -24.11 -10.40 -16.83
N THR A 268 -24.30 -11.09 -15.72
CA THR A 268 -25.26 -10.76 -14.66
C THR A 268 -24.60 -10.39 -13.34
N HIS A 269 -23.33 -10.79 -13.15
CA HIS A 269 -22.59 -10.60 -11.91
C HIS A 269 -21.34 -9.77 -12.12
N ALA A 270 -21.33 -8.60 -11.50
CA ALA A 270 -20.15 -7.73 -11.41
C ALA A 270 -19.23 -8.12 -10.24
N ALA A 271 -17.95 -7.77 -10.35
CA ALA A 271 -17.00 -7.95 -9.25
C ALA A 271 -17.27 -6.97 -8.10
N ILE A 272 -17.29 -7.46 -6.87
CA ILE A 272 -17.17 -6.61 -5.68
C ILE A 272 -15.75 -6.03 -5.69
N PRO A 273 -15.53 -4.71 -5.53
CA PRO A 273 -14.20 -4.14 -5.42
C PRO A 273 -13.36 -4.90 -4.39
N ALA A 274 -12.21 -5.43 -4.81
CA ALA A 274 -11.45 -6.37 -4.00
C ALA A 274 -11.04 -5.79 -2.63
N LEU A 275 -10.71 -4.51 -2.58
CA LEU A 275 -10.38 -3.82 -1.34
C LEU A 275 -11.57 -3.78 -0.37
N LEU A 276 -12.79 -3.56 -0.87
CA LEU A 276 -14.01 -3.56 -0.06
C LEU A 276 -14.31 -4.97 0.48
N ALA A 277 -14.22 -6.00 -0.39
CA ALA A 277 -14.46 -7.39 -0.01
C ALA A 277 -13.49 -7.86 1.10
N VAL A 278 -12.20 -7.60 0.90
CA VAL A 278 -11.16 -7.97 1.88
C VAL A 278 -11.38 -7.28 3.21
N SER A 279 -11.59 -5.97 3.18
CA SER A 279 -11.78 -5.18 4.41
C SER A 279 -13.05 -5.59 5.15
N ALA A 280 -14.16 -5.82 4.45
CA ALA A 280 -15.42 -6.29 5.04
C ALA A 280 -15.24 -7.63 5.75
N VAL A 281 -14.68 -8.64 5.07
CA VAL A 281 -14.43 -9.98 5.64
C VAL A 281 -13.44 -9.89 6.80
N HIS A 282 -12.36 -9.11 6.67
CA HIS A 282 -11.36 -8.95 7.72
C HIS A 282 -11.97 -8.39 9.01
N HIS A 283 -12.72 -7.29 8.92
CA HIS A 283 -13.33 -6.65 10.09
C HIS A 283 -14.48 -7.47 10.67
N HIS A 284 -15.26 -8.14 9.81
CA HIS A 284 -16.29 -9.08 10.28
C HIS A 284 -15.67 -10.22 11.11
N LEU A 285 -14.63 -10.88 10.59
CA LEU A 285 -13.95 -11.96 11.31
C LEU A 285 -13.27 -11.48 12.61
N ILE A 286 -12.85 -10.21 12.68
CA ILE A 286 -12.38 -9.60 13.93
C ILE A 286 -13.52 -9.46 14.92
N SER A 287 -14.67 -8.91 14.50
CA SER A 287 -15.81 -8.67 15.38
C SER A 287 -16.38 -9.95 16.01
N VAL A 288 -16.28 -11.07 15.30
CA VAL A 288 -16.70 -12.39 15.81
C VAL A 288 -15.56 -13.22 16.43
N GLY A 289 -14.34 -12.63 16.58
CA GLY A 289 -13.20 -13.27 17.24
C GLY A 289 -12.56 -14.43 16.47
N LYS A 290 -12.79 -14.53 15.15
CA LYS A 290 -12.32 -15.65 14.32
C LYS A 290 -11.16 -15.30 13.36
N ARG A 291 -10.76 -14.03 13.24
CA ARG A 291 -9.80 -13.56 12.23
C ARG A 291 -8.46 -14.30 12.24
N VAL A 292 -7.94 -14.65 13.40
CA VAL A 292 -6.63 -15.29 13.56
C VAL A 292 -6.62 -16.78 13.20
N GLN A 293 -7.77 -17.37 12.94
CA GLN A 293 -7.91 -18.80 12.67
C GLN A 293 -7.78 -19.14 11.17
N THR A 294 -7.74 -18.15 10.29
CA THR A 294 -7.66 -18.35 8.84
C THR A 294 -6.78 -17.30 8.19
N ALA A 295 -6.24 -17.63 7.01
CA ALA A 295 -5.58 -16.68 6.13
C ALA A 295 -6.54 -16.25 5.01
N LEU A 296 -6.57 -14.95 4.71
CA LEU A 296 -7.31 -14.39 3.58
C LEU A 296 -6.36 -14.26 2.39
N VAL A 297 -6.65 -14.95 1.31
CA VAL A 297 -5.93 -14.85 0.04
C VAL A 297 -6.84 -14.17 -0.96
N VAL A 298 -6.31 -13.27 -1.75
CA VAL A 298 -7.09 -12.50 -2.75
C VAL A 298 -6.63 -12.86 -4.14
N GLU A 299 -7.52 -13.42 -4.93
CA GLU A 299 -7.37 -13.66 -6.36
C GLU A 299 -8.21 -12.61 -7.09
N SER A 300 -7.55 -11.54 -7.60
CA SER A 300 -8.29 -10.42 -8.21
C SER A 300 -7.66 -9.89 -9.48
N GLY A 301 -8.53 -9.55 -10.43
CA GLY A 301 -8.18 -8.88 -11.67
C GLY A 301 -7.81 -7.41 -11.48
N GLU A 302 -8.20 -6.77 -10.38
CA GLU A 302 -7.89 -5.36 -10.16
C GLU A 302 -6.41 -5.08 -9.85
N ILE A 303 -5.69 -6.07 -9.30
CA ILE A 303 -4.33 -5.88 -8.78
C ILE A 303 -3.33 -5.71 -9.91
N ARG A 304 -2.65 -4.56 -9.99
CA ARG A 304 -1.65 -4.31 -11.03
C ARG A 304 -0.45 -3.47 -10.60
N GLU A 305 -0.56 -2.72 -9.50
CA GLU A 305 0.51 -1.84 -9.02
C GLU A 305 0.77 -1.99 -7.52
N VAL A 306 1.85 -1.39 -7.06
CA VAL A 306 2.33 -1.49 -5.67
C VAL A 306 1.27 -1.01 -4.67
N MET A 307 0.58 0.11 -4.97
CA MET A 307 -0.43 0.67 -4.06
C MET A 307 -1.62 -0.27 -3.86
N HIS A 308 -2.06 -0.97 -4.91
CA HIS A 308 -3.12 -1.98 -4.79
C HIS A 308 -2.70 -3.11 -3.84
N ALA A 309 -1.47 -3.63 -4.02
CA ALA A 309 -0.94 -4.66 -3.14
C ALA A 309 -0.80 -4.16 -1.69
N ALA A 310 -0.28 -2.96 -1.50
CA ALA A 310 -0.11 -2.36 -0.18
C ALA A 310 -1.45 -2.19 0.58
N LEU A 311 -2.48 -1.69 -0.10
CA LEU A 311 -3.81 -1.52 0.48
C LEU A 311 -4.46 -2.86 0.85
N LEU A 312 -4.47 -3.83 -0.06
CA LEU A 312 -5.05 -5.15 0.22
C LEU A 312 -4.38 -5.83 1.41
N LEU A 313 -3.05 -5.80 1.48
CA LEU A 313 -2.29 -6.33 2.62
C LEU A 313 -2.57 -5.53 3.90
N GLY A 314 -2.60 -4.20 3.81
CA GLY A 314 -2.91 -3.31 4.93
C GLY A 314 -4.30 -3.53 5.50
N PHE A 315 -5.29 -3.85 4.66
CA PHE A 315 -6.68 -4.12 5.05
C PHE A 315 -6.99 -5.60 5.28
N GLY A 316 -5.98 -6.46 5.38
CA GLY A 316 -6.19 -7.79 5.94
C GLY A 316 -5.80 -8.98 5.07
N ALA A 317 -5.45 -8.80 3.80
CA ALA A 317 -4.98 -9.90 2.98
C ALA A 317 -3.66 -10.49 3.51
N SER A 318 -3.53 -11.81 3.41
CA SER A 318 -2.30 -12.53 3.74
C SER A 318 -1.44 -12.78 2.50
N ALA A 319 -2.08 -12.97 1.36
CA ALA A 319 -1.43 -13.16 0.07
C ALA A 319 -2.35 -12.71 -1.07
N LEU A 320 -1.74 -12.40 -2.22
CA LEU A 320 -2.39 -11.81 -3.38
C LEU A 320 -2.02 -12.58 -4.65
N ASN A 321 -2.98 -12.79 -5.54
CA ASN A 321 -2.74 -13.29 -6.89
C ASN A 321 -3.28 -12.29 -7.92
N PRO A 322 -2.42 -11.51 -8.57
CA PRO A 322 -2.77 -10.52 -9.59
C PRO A 322 -2.94 -11.20 -10.98
N TYR A 323 -3.95 -12.07 -11.12
CA TYR A 323 -4.05 -12.94 -12.29
C TYR A 323 -4.20 -12.20 -13.62
N MET A 324 -4.88 -11.04 -13.64
CA MET A 324 -4.99 -10.23 -14.87
C MET A 324 -3.66 -9.58 -15.24
N ALA A 325 -2.87 -9.12 -14.27
CA ALA A 325 -1.53 -8.63 -14.58
C ALA A 325 -0.66 -9.75 -15.18
N PHE A 326 -0.76 -10.97 -14.67
CA PHE A 326 -0.08 -12.13 -15.27
C PHE A 326 -0.58 -12.47 -16.68
N ALA A 327 -1.88 -12.31 -16.94
CA ALA A 327 -2.42 -12.45 -18.30
C ALA A 327 -1.88 -11.37 -19.24
N VAL A 328 -1.76 -10.12 -18.77
CA VAL A 328 -1.12 -9.02 -19.52
C VAL A 328 0.34 -9.37 -19.84
N LEU A 329 1.10 -9.89 -18.87
CA LEU A 329 2.49 -10.32 -19.15
C LEU A 329 2.57 -11.40 -20.22
N ASN A 330 1.67 -12.39 -20.18
CA ASN A 330 1.60 -13.44 -21.18
C ASN A 330 1.34 -12.87 -22.58
N GLU A 331 0.44 -11.90 -22.69
CA GLU A 331 0.12 -11.22 -23.94
C GLU A 331 1.31 -10.40 -24.48
N LEU A 332 1.95 -9.60 -23.62
CA LEU A 332 3.12 -8.79 -23.99
C LEU A 332 4.31 -9.64 -24.47
N VAL A 333 4.54 -10.79 -23.83
CA VAL A 333 5.56 -11.75 -24.24
C VAL A 333 5.19 -12.40 -25.59
N SER A 334 3.93 -12.81 -25.74
CA SER A 334 3.42 -13.44 -26.96
C SER A 334 3.51 -12.52 -28.17
N LYS A 335 3.23 -11.23 -27.97
CA LYS A 335 3.35 -10.16 -28.99
C LYS A 335 4.79 -9.68 -29.20
N LYS A 336 5.75 -10.20 -28.43
CA LYS A 336 7.17 -9.77 -28.45
C LYS A 336 7.39 -8.30 -28.08
N GLU A 337 6.47 -7.70 -27.32
CA GLU A 337 6.65 -6.38 -26.74
C GLU A 337 7.64 -6.41 -25.56
N ILE A 338 7.77 -7.57 -24.92
CA ILE A 338 8.84 -7.88 -23.95
C ILE A 338 9.78 -8.91 -24.59
N GLN A 339 11.09 -8.61 -24.60
CA GLN A 339 12.15 -9.48 -25.13
C GLN A 339 12.68 -10.47 -24.07
N LEU A 340 11.81 -10.95 -23.20
CA LEU A 340 12.10 -11.91 -22.12
C LEU A 340 11.11 -13.08 -22.24
N ASP A 341 11.48 -14.22 -21.67
CA ASP A 341 10.52 -15.30 -21.49
C ASP A 341 9.51 -14.96 -20.37
N TYR A 342 8.35 -15.64 -20.38
CA TYR A 342 7.27 -15.38 -19.43
C TYR A 342 7.72 -15.53 -17.98
N ALA A 343 8.50 -16.57 -17.66
CA ALA A 343 8.92 -16.83 -16.27
C ALA A 343 9.83 -15.72 -15.73
N THR A 344 10.69 -15.18 -16.59
CA THR A 344 11.53 -14.02 -16.24
C THR A 344 10.71 -12.74 -16.09
N ALA A 345 9.75 -12.49 -16.98
CA ALA A 345 8.85 -11.34 -16.91
C ALA A 345 7.98 -11.39 -15.65
N GLU A 346 7.40 -12.54 -15.33
CA GLU A 346 6.60 -12.77 -14.09
C GLU A 346 7.45 -12.53 -12.83
N LYS A 347 8.67 -13.10 -12.80
CA LYS A 347 9.61 -12.91 -11.68
C LYS A 347 9.99 -11.44 -11.51
N ASN A 348 10.24 -10.72 -12.57
CA ASN A 348 10.56 -9.29 -12.55
C ASN A 348 9.39 -8.46 -12.04
N TYR A 349 8.18 -8.70 -12.51
CA TYR A 349 6.98 -8.02 -12.06
C TYR A 349 6.76 -8.23 -10.55
N ILE A 350 6.84 -9.48 -10.07
CA ILE A 350 6.74 -9.79 -8.64
C ILE A 350 7.84 -9.07 -7.84
N LYS A 351 9.07 -9.08 -8.34
CA LYS A 351 10.20 -8.38 -7.72
C LYS A 351 9.94 -6.87 -7.62
N ALA A 352 9.36 -6.26 -8.65
CA ALA A 352 9.01 -4.83 -8.64
C ALA A 352 7.98 -4.51 -7.56
N ILE A 353 6.90 -5.30 -7.47
CA ILE A 353 5.89 -5.16 -6.39
C ILE A 353 6.54 -5.32 -5.01
N CYS A 354 7.36 -6.35 -4.81
CA CYS A 354 8.03 -6.59 -3.53
C CYS A 354 8.97 -5.44 -3.11
N LYS A 355 9.74 -4.89 -4.06
CA LYS A 355 10.60 -3.72 -3.80
C LYS A 355 9.77 -2.49 -3.41
N GLY A 356 8.63 -2.26 -4.09
CA GLY A 356 7.71 -1.19 -3.73
C GLY A 356 7.15 -1.36 -2.33
N LEU A 357 6.74 -2.58 -1.95
CA LEU A 357 6.28 -2.89 -0.59
C LEU A 357 7.37 -2.63 0.47
N PHE A 358 8.62 -3.04 0.23
CA PHE A 358 9.73 -2.71 1.13
C PHE A 358 9.88 -1.19 1.30
N LYS A 359 9.83 -0.42 0.21
CA LYS A 359 9.93 1.03 0.26
C LYS A 359 8.80 1.68 1.08
N ILE A 360 7.57 1.19 0.91
CA ILE A 360 6.42 1.67 1.69
C ILE A 360 6.60 1.35 3.17
N MET A 361 6.97 0.10 3.50
CA MET A 361 7.17 -0.36 4.87
C MET A 361 8.33 0.38 5.55
N SER A 362 9.44 0.62 4.83
CA SER A 362 10.60 1.34 5.38
C SER A 362 10.27 2.76 5.77
N LYS A 363 9.47 3.47 4.96
CA LYS A 363 9.00 4.83 5.27
C LYS A 363 8.11 4.87 6.52
N MET A 364 7.36 3.81 6.78
CA MET A 364 6.51 3.67 7.97
C MET A 364 7.27 3.13 9.19
N GLY A 365 8.52 2.69 9.02
CA GLY A 365 9.30 2.07 10.08
C GLY A 365 8.80 0.68 10.49
N ILE A 366 8.09 -0.02 9.60
CA ILE A 366 7.53 -1.35 9.84
C ILE A 366 8.41 -2.40 9.17
N SER A 367 9.02 -3.30 9.94
CA SER A 367 10.01 -4.25 9.43
C SER A 367 9.43 -5.59 8.94
N THR A 368 8.20 -5.93 9.28
CA THR A 368 7.58 -7.19 8.87
C THR A 368 6.21 -6.97 8.25
N ILE A 369 5.86 -7.74 7.22
CA ILE A 369 4.56 -7.63 6.56
C ILE A 369 3.40 -7.98 7.52
N ARG A 370 3.63 -8.85 8.50
CA ARG A 370 2.63 -9.18 9.51
C ARG A 370 2.26 -7.98 10.39
N SER A 371 3.25 -7.15 10.73
CA SER A 371 3.01 -5.91 11.49
C SER A 371 2.41 -4.79 10.64
N TYR A 372 2.56 -4.89 9.32
CA TYR A 372 1.94 -3.96 8.37
C TYR A 372 0.42 -4.16 8.27
N ARG A 373 -0.04 -5.40 8.39
CA ARG A 373 -1.46 -5.76 8.32
C ARG A 373 -2.23 -5.16 9.50
N GLY A 374 -3.27 -4.39 9.21
CA GLY A 374 -4.10 -3.75 10.23
C GLY A 374 -3.42 -2.60 11.00
N ALA A 375 -2.26 -2.11 10.53
CA ALA A 375 -1.52 -1.03 11.19
C ALA A 375 -2.20 0.35 11.08
N LYS A 376 -3.33 0.48 10.36
CA LYS A 376 -4.09 1.72 10.14
C LYS A 376 -3.24 2.87 9.60
N ILE A 377 -2.36 2.57 8.67
CA ILE A 377 -1.40 3.51 8.07
C ILE A 377 -1.92 4.24 6.84
N PHE A 378 -3.17 4.04 6.51
CA PHE A 378 -3.86 4.74 5.43
C PHE A 378 -4.88 5.73 5.99
N GLU A 379 -5.21 6.72 5.21
CA GLU A 379 -6.37 7.57 5.38
C GLU A 379 -7.25 7.49 4.14
N ALA A 380 -8.53 7.70 4.30
CA ALA A 380 -9.46 7.83 3.19
C ALA A 380 -9.61 9.32 2.82
N VAL A 381 -9.79 9.57 1.52
CA VAL A 381 -10.07 10.91 0.98
C VAL A 381 -11.30 10.80 0.08
N GLY A 382 -12.44 11.23 0.58
CA GLY A 382 -13.69 11.22 -0.18
C GLY A 382 -14.57 9.98 0.04
N LEU A 383 -14.43 9.27 1.16
CA LEU A 383 -15.38 8.26 1.61
C LEU A 383 -16.35 8.83 2.65
N SER A 384 -17.60 8.43 2.61
CA SER A 384 -18.55 8.76 3.67
C SER A 384 -18.18 8.07 4.99
N GLU A 385 -18.55 8.68 6.09
CA GLU A 385 -18.36 8.09 7.43
C GLU A 385 -19.12 6.77 7.57
N GLU A 386 -20.31 6.66 6.98
CA GLU A 386 -21.12 5.45 6.94
C GLU A 386 -20.36 4.29 6.30
N LEU A 387 -19.79 4.51 5.10
CA LEU A 387 -19.01 3.50 4.37
C LEU A 387 -17.75 3.09 5.15
N SER A 388 -17.06 4.07 5.71
CA SER A 388 -15.84 3.84 6.50
C SER A 388 -16.11 3.03 7.76
N ASN A 389 -17.14 3.38 8.52
CA ASN A 389 -17.52 2.67 9.73
C ASN A 389 -18.01 1.24 9.44
N ALA A 390 -18.78 1.05 8.36
CA ALA A 390 -19.34 -0.26 8.02
C ALA A 390 -18.26 -1.26 7.57
N TYR A 391 -17.28 -0.83 6.78
CA TYR A 391 -16.39 -1.76 6.07
C TYR A 391 -14.90 -1.53 6.27
N PHE A 392 -14.46 -0.36 6.78
CA PHE A 392 -13.04 0.00 6.92
C PHE A 392 -12.61 0.23 8.38
N GLY A 393 -13.38 -0.34 9.33
CA GLY A 393 -13.04 -0.26 10.76
C GLY A 393 -12.98 1.14 11.32
N GLY A 394 -13.82 2.06 10.81
CA GLY A 394 -13.87 3.45 11.25
C GLY A 394 -12.64 4.25 10.84
N LEU A 395 -12.05 3.94 9.70
CA LEU A 395 -10.92 4.71 9.17
C LEU A 395 -11.35 6.16 8.94
N LYS A 396 -10.55 7.11 9.42
CA LYS A 396 -10.83 8.53 9.23
C LYS A 396 -10.77 8.90 7.75
N SER A 397 -11.83 9.54 7.26
CA SER A 397 -11.81 10.22 5.96
C SER A 397 -11.57 11.72 6.18
N THR A 398 -10.59 12.27 5.49
CA THR A 398 -10.24 13.70 5.60
C THR A 398 -11.38 14.59 5.12
N ILE A 399 -12.07 14.15 4.07
CA ILE A 399 -13.30 14.75 3.57
C ILE A 399 -14.33 13.63 3.38
N GLY A 400 -15.60 13.93 3.63
CA GLY A 400 -16.71 13.04 3.29
C GLY A 400 -16.81 12.85 1.76
N GLY A 401 -17.66 11.93 1.32
CA GLY A 401 -17.78 11.68 -0.11
C GLY A 401 -18.68 10.51 -0.43
N ILE A 402 -18.17 9.61 -1.28
CA ILE A 402 -18.94 8.49 -1.83
C ILE A 402 -19.46 7.54 -0.75
N ARG A 403 -20.62 6.99 -1.02
CA ARG A 403 -21.29 5.94 -0.25
C ARG A 403 -21.23 4.63 -1.03
N LEU A 404 -21.86 3.61 -0.49
CA LEU A 404 -21.94 2.31 -1.15
C LEU A 404 -22.64 2.37 -2.52
N ASP A 405 -23.49 3.37 -2.74
CA ASP A 405 -24.19 3.60 -4.00
C ASP A 405 -23.23 3.92 -5.14
N GLU A 406 -22.30 4.85 -4.90
CA GLU A 406 -21.31 5.27 -5.87
C GLU A 406 -20.30 4.17 -6.13
N VAL A 407 -19.90 3.42 -5.10
CA VAL A 407 -19.02 2.25 -5.25
C VAL A 407 -19.68 1.18 -6.12
N ALA A 408 -20.96 0.90 -5.90
CA ALA A 408 -21.71 -0.06 -6.72
C ALA A 408 -21.86 0.43 -8.16
N ARG A 409 -22.17 1.72 -8.35
CA ARG A 409 -22.28 2.33 -9.66
C ARG A 409 -20.99 2.22 -10.46
N ASP A 410 -19.85 2.57 -9.87
CA ASP A 410 -18.55 2.52 -10.56
C ASP A 410 -18.18 1.08 -10.93
N ALA A 411 -18.46 0.11 -10.05
CA ALA A 411 -18.25 -1.31 -10.34
C ALA A 411 -19.13 -1.80 -11.49
N VAL A 412 -20.40 -1.37 -11.55
CA VAL A 412 -21.32 -1.71 -12.64
C VAL A 412 -20.88 -1.06 -13.96
N ILE A 413 -20.40 0.19 -13.94
CA ILE A 413 -19.89 0.86 -15.16
C ILE A 413 -18.72 0.06 -15.75
N PHE A 414 -17.74 -0.35 -14.94
CA PHE A 414 -16.63 -1.19 -15.41
C PHE A 414 -17.10 -2.54 -15.95
N HIS A 415 -18.06 -3.16 -15.28
CA HIS A 415 -18.68 -4.40 -15.72
C HIS A 415 -19.34 -4.25 -17.09
N ASP A 416 -20.17 -3.21 -17.27
CA ASP A 416 -20.90 -2.95 -18.49
C ASP A 416 -19.96 -2.60 -19.66
N GLU A 417 -18.87 -1.85 -19.39
CA GLU A 417 -17.81 -1.62 -20.38
C GLU A 417 -17.18 -2.93 -20.85
N GLY A 418 -16.95 -3.88 -19.95
CA GLY A 418 -16.43 -5.21 -20.28
C GLY A 418 -17.39 -6.04 -21.12
N GLU A 419 -18.66 -6.11 -20.73
CA GLU A 419 -19.69 -6.84 -21.48
C GLU A 419 -19.95 -6.21 -22.87
N ALA A 420 -19.85 -4.88 -23.00
CA ALA A 420 -19.94 -4.21 -24.30
C ALA A 420 -18.84 -4.71 -25.26
N ILE A 421 -17.58 -4.77 -24.80
CA ILE A 421 -16.45 -5.28 -25.62
C ILE A 421 -16.67 -6.74 -26.02
N LYS A 422 -17.09 -7.58 -25.08
CA LYS A 422 -17.36 -9.01 -25.35
C LYS A 422 -18.45 -9.18 -26.40
N ASN A 423 -19.52 -8.36 -26.37
CA ASN A 423 -20.57 -8.38 -27.36
C ASN A 423 -20.13 -7.84 -28.71
N GLU A 424 -19.23 -6.84 -28.76
CA GLU A 424 -18.62 -6.33 -29.97
C GLU A 424 -17.72 -7.39 -30.62
N GLU A 425 -16.86 -8.05 -29.85
CA GLU A 425 -15.99 -9.13 -30.32
C GLU A 425 -16.79 -10.32 -30.89
N ALA A 426 -17.91 -10.67 -30.24
CA ALA A 426 -18.79 -11.73 -30.73
C ALA A 426 -19.51 -11.40 -32.05
N ARG A 427 -19.71 -10.11 -32.34
CA ARG A 427 -20.33 -9.64 -33.59
C ARG A 427 -19.34 -9.40 -34.73
N ALA A 428 -18.10 -9.09 -34.38
CA ALA A 428 -17.05 -8.68 -35.31
C ALA A 428 -16.23 -9.89 -35.75
N GLU A 429 -16.79 -10.78 -36.59
CA GLU A 429 -15.99 -11.81 -37.28
C GLU A 429 -14.91 -11.14 -38.14
N GLY A 430 -13.69 -11.03 -37.59
CA GLY A 430 -12.49 -10.58 -38.33
C GLY A 430 -12.21 -9.07 -38.34
N GLN A 431 -12.88 -8.25 -37.54
CA GLN A 431 -12.53 -6.84 -37.34
C GLN A 431 -11.57 -6.66 -36.16
N GLU A 432 -10.75 -5.59 -36.21
CA GLU A 432 -9.84 -5.25 -35.12
C GLU A 432 -10.61 -4.97 -33.83
N THR A 433 -10.18 -5.60 -32.74
CA THR A 433 -10.73 -5.35 -31.39
C THR A 433 -10.55 -3.89 -30.99
N PRO A 434 -11.56 -3.24 -30.37
CA PRO A 434 -11.42 -1.87 -29.89
C PRO A 434 -10.20 -1.70 -28.99
N LEU A 435 -9.37 -0.72 -29.30
CA LEU A 435 -8.18 -0.42 -28.52
C LEU A 435 -8.51 -0.09 -27.06
N LEU A 436 -7.67 -0.56 -26.15
CA LEU A 436 -7.78 -0.21 -24.74
C LEU A 436 -7.68 1.33 -24.57
N PRO A 437 -8.57 1.96 -23.77
CA PRO A 437 -8.60 3.43 -23.66
C PRO A 437 -7.31 3.95 -23.03
N ASN A 438 -6.83 5.07 -23.53
CA ASN A 438 -5.83 5.87 -22.83
C ASN A 438 -6.57 6.85 -21.91
N LYS A 439 -6.55 6.61 -20.60
CA LYS A 439 -7.27 7.43 -19.62
C LYS A 439 -6.62 8.80 -19.39
N GLY A 440 -5.38 8.99 -19.84
CA GLY A 440 -4.67 10.25 -19.68
C GLY A 440 -4.38 10.60 -18.22
N LEU A 441 -4.04 9.60 -17.39
CA LEU A 441 -3.72 9.81 -15.97
C LEU A 441 -2.29 10.32 -15.77
N TYR A 442 -1.35 9.84 -16.60
CA TYR A 442 0.08 10.20 -16.53
C TYR A 442 0.47 11.32 -17.49
N ALA A 443 -0.30 11.51 -18.56
CA ALA A 443 -0.07 12.57 -19.53
C ALA A 443 -1.40 13.04 -20.11
N TYR A 444 -1.56 14.36 -20.25
CA TYR A 444 -2.76 14.96 -20.80
C TYR A 444 -3.19 14.30 -22.13
N ARG A 445 -4.48 13.97 -22.21
CA ARG A 445 -5.17 13.53 -23.42
C ARG A 445 -6.47 14.32 -23.56
N LYS A 446 -6.83 14.68 -24.82
CA LYS A 446 -8.02 15.49 -25.09
C LYS A 446 -9.31 14.89 -24.50
N ASP A 447 -9.45 13.56 -24.61
CA ASP A 447 -10.62 12.82 -24.13
C ASP A 447 -10.28 12.01 -22.84
N GLY A 448 -9.17 12.34 -22.18
CA GLY A 448 -8.68 11.70 -20.95
C GLY A 448 -9.20 12.38 -19.69
N GLU A 449 -8.52 12.09 -18.56
CA GLU A 449 -8.76 12.77 -17.30
C GLU A 449 -8.36 14.25 -17.39
N LYS A 450 -8.97 15.08 -16.57
CA LYS A 450 -8.64 16.51 -16.53
C LYS A 450 -7.27 16.73 -15.89
N HIS A 451 -6.55 17.71 -16.45
CA HIS A 451 -5.27 18.16 -15.89
C HIS A 451 -5.34 19.67 -15.60
N ALA A 452 -4.84 20.08 -14.46
CA ALA A 452 -4.71 21.51 -14.14
C ALA A 452 -3.74 22.20 -15.09
N TRP A 453 -2.67 21.51 -15.48
CA TRP A 453 -1.65 21.94 -16.43
C TRP A 453 -1.88 21.28 -17.80
N ASN A 454 -2.83 21.80 -18.54
CA ASN A 454 -3.16 21.36 -19.89
C ASN A 454 -2.47 22.26 -20.94
N PRO A 455 -2.49 21.90 -22.24
CA PRO A 455 -1.84 22.69 -23.28
C PRO A 455 -2.30 24.16 -23.35
N GLU A 456 -3.54 24.45 -23.03
CA GLU A 456 -4.09 25.82 -23.05
C GLU A 456 -3.51 26.66 -21.90
N THR A 457 -3.54 26.15 -20.67
CA THR A 457 -2.99 26.85 -19.50
C THR A 457 -1.49 27.10 -19.65
N ILE A 458 -0.73 26.08 -20.12
CA ILE A 458 0.72 26.18 -20.32
C ILE A 458 1.06 27.20 -21.42
N SER A 459 0.43 27.10 -22.58
CA SER A 459 0.70 28.00 -23.69
C SER A 459 0.33 29.45 -23.38
N THR A 460 -0.80 29.66 -22.70
CA THR A 460 -1.24 31.00 -22.29
C THR A 460 -0.25 31.63 -21.31
N LEU A 461 0.24 30.87 -20.31
CA LEU A 461 1.26 31.34 -19.39
C LEU A 461 2.57 31.66 -20.12
N GLN A 462 3.03 30.79 -21.02
CA GLN A 462 4.25 31.01 -21.78
C GLN A 462 4.17 32.27 -22.66
N ILE A 463 3.02 32.48 -23.32
CA ILE A 463 2.81 33.70 -24.13
C ILE A 463 2.78 34.93 -23.24
N ALA A 464 2.08 34.88 -22.11
CA ALA A 464 2.02 36.01 -21.17
C ALA A 464 3.40 36.41 -20.68
N THR A 465 4.25 35.46 -20.31
CA THR A 465 5.60 35.74 -19.82
C THR A 465 6.56 36.20 -20.92
N ARG A 466 6.53 35.57 -22.10
CA ARG A 466 7.41 35.96 -23.23
C ARG A 466 7.13 37.35 -23.76
N LEU A 467 5.86 37.74 -23.82
CA LEU A 467 5.43 39.05 -24.32
C LEU A 467 5.34 40.13 -23.22
N GLY A 468 5.51 39.77 -21.94
CA GLY A 468 5.22 40.65 -20.82
C GLY A 468 3.76 41.15 -20.82
N SER A 469 2.82 40.36 -21.33
CA SER A 469 1.45 40.77 -21.54
C SER A 469 0.56 40.51 -20.33
N TYR A 470 0.21 41.55 -19.59
CA TYR A 470 -0.73 41.49 -18.47
C TYR A 470 -2.11 40.95 -18.90
N LYS A 471 -2.57 41.31 -20.11
CA LYS A 471 -3.83 40.79 -20.65
C LYS A 471 -3.80 39.27 -20.77
N LYS A 472 -2.74 38.71 -21.31
CA LYS A 472 -2.55 37.25 -21.43
C LYS A 472 -2.37 36.59 -20.05
N PHE A 473 -1.72 37.24 -19.11
CA PHE A 473 -1.65 36.78 -17.73
C PHE A 473 -3.05 36.69 -17.09
N LYS A 474 -3.92 37.69 -17.34
CA LYS A 474 -5.33 37.62 -16.84
C LYS A 474 -6.15 36.53 -17.50
N GLU A 475 -5.89 36.19 -18.77
CA GLU A 475 -6.49 35.00 -19.40
C GLU A 475 -6.01 33.72 -18.71
N PHE A 476 -4.72 33.60 -18.44
CA PHE A 476 -4.17 32.47 -17.67
C PHE A 476 -4.80 32.35 -16.28
N THR A 477 -4.93 33.44 -15.53
CA THR A 477 -5.53 33.40 -14.19
C THR A 477 -6.99 32.91 -14.23
N ARG A 478 -7.76 33.31 -15.26
CA ARG A 478 -9.12 32.78 -15.44
C ARG A 478 -9.15 31.29 -15.69
N LEU A 479 -8.26 30.79 -16.54
CA LEU A 479 -8.17 29.36 -16.82
C LEU A 479 -7.81 28.53 -15.56
N VAL A 480 -7.07 29.14 -14.62
CA VAL A 480 -6.65 28.46 -13.38
C VAL A 480 -7.67 28.64 -12.25
N ASP A 481 -8.24 29.85 -12.08
CA ASP A 481 -9.04 30.21 -10.92
C ASP A 481 -10.55 30.10 -11.18
N GLU A 482 -11.01 30.31 -12.43
CA GLU A 482 -12.41 30.31 -12.81
C GLU A 482 -12.77 29.05 -13.61
N LYS A 483 -12.39 27.87 -13.06
CA LYS A 483 -12.70 26.60 -13.71
C LYS A 483 -14.18 26.25 -13.58
N GLU A 484 -14.75 25.74 -14.65
CA GLU A 484 -16.13 25.24 -14.66
C GLU A 484 -16.33 24.09 -13.65
N LYS A 485 -15.32 23.22 -13.51
CA LYS A 485 -15.32 22.12 -12.55
C LYS A 485 -14.03 22.13 -11.71
N PRO A 486 -14.13 22.03 -10.38
CA PRO A 486 -12.98 21.94 -9.48
C PRO A 486 -12.12 20.73 -9.78
N ILE A 487 -10.81 20.90 -9.71
CA ILE A 487 -9.80 19.82 -9.80
C ILE A 487 -9.19 19.56 -8.42
N PHE A 488 -8.98 20.62 -7.64
CA PHE A 488 -8.40 20.59 -6.32
C PHE A 488 -9.36 21.11 -5.26
N LEU A 489 -9.15 20.72 -4.02
CA LEU A 489 -9.95 21.24 -2.88
C LEU A 489 -9.87 22.76 -2.76
N ARG A 490 -8.74 23.36 -3.11
CA ARG A 490 -8.57 24.83 -3.11
C ARG A 490 -9.51 25.55 -4.10
N ASP A 491 -9.96 24.86 -5.15
CA ASP A 491 -10.85 25.45 -6.16
C ASP A 491 -12.26 25.72 -5.59
N PHE A 492 -12.59 25.21 -4.40
CA PHE A 492 -13.82 25.50 -3.67
C PHE A 492 -13.70 26.70 -2.73
N PHE A 493 -12.50 27.25 -2.53
CA PHE A 493 -12.31 28.39 -1.65
C PHE A 493 -12.48 29.70 -2.42
N ASP A 494 -13.15 30.67 -1.78
CA ASP A 494 -13.29 32.03 -2.28
C ASP A 494 -12.82 33.02 -1.20
N PHE A 495 -12.42 34.21 -1.63
CA PHE A 495 -12.01 35.27 -0.74
C PHE A 495 -13.21 36.06 -0.24
N ARG A 496 -13.29 36.27 1.06
CA ARG A 496 -14.23 37.25 1.60
C ARG A 496 -13.78 38.64 1.17
N ARG A 497 -14.54 39.26 0.26
CA ARG A 497 -14.23 40.58 -0.26
C ARG A 497 -14.40 41.64 0.83
N ASN A 498 -13.32 42.31 1.16
CA ASN A 498 -13.28 43.46 2.07
C ASN A 498 -12.34 44.50 1.46
N PRO A 499 -12.80 45.29 0.45
CA PRO A 499 -11.95 46.23 -0.27
C PRO A 499 -11.48 47.36 0.65
N ILE A 500 -10.22 47.69 0.55
CA ILE A 500 -9.58 48.82 1.21
C ILE A 500 -8.99 49.78 0.19
N SER A 501 -8.71 51.02 0.60
CA SER A 501 -7.99 51.96 -0.27
C SER A 501 -6.63 51.39 -0.72
N ILE A 502 -6.25 51.62 -1.97
CA ILE A 502 -4.99 51.12 -2.55
C ILE A 502 -3.77 51.58 -1.74
N ASP A 503 -3.83 52.77 -1.14
CA ASP A 503 -2.75 53.35 -0.31
C ASP A 503 -2.55 52.55 1.01
N LYS A 504 -3.51 51.75 1.40
CA LYS A 504 -3.42 50.87 2.57
C LYS A 504 -3.03 49.43 2.22
N VAL A 505 -2.91 49.12 0.93
CA VAL A 505 -2.46 47.81 0.47
C VAL A 505 -0.95 47.72 0.62
N GLU A 506 -0.45 46.61 1.14
CA GLU A 506 0.98 46.38 1.28
C GLU A 506 1.67 46.45 -0.11
N PRO A 507 2.81 47.19 -0.23
CA PRO A 507 3.57 47.25 -1.48
C PRO A 507 4.05 45.89 -1.96
N VAL A 508 4.03 45.65 -3.28
CA VAL A 508 4.42 44.40 -3.91
C VAL A 508 5.83 43.95 -3.49
N GLU A 509 6.77 44.90 -3.38
CA GLU A 509 8.16 44.63 -2.99
C GLU A 509 8.26 44.02 -1.58
N ASN A 510 7.35 44.36 -0.67
CA ASN A 510 7.30 43.77 0.66
C ASN A 510 6.66 42.37 0.64
N ILE A 511 5.63 42.19 -0.20
CA ILE A 511 4.97 40.90 -0.38
C ILE A 511 5.97 39.89 -0.96
N LEU A 512 6.73 40.26 -1.98
CA LEU A 512 7.69 39.38 -2.67
C LEU A 512 8.79 38.83 -1.73
N LYS A 513 9.21 39.58 -0.71
CA LYS A 513 10.19 39.13 0.29
C LYS A 513 9.77 37.88 1.07
N ARG A 514 8.48 37.59 1.11
CA ARG A 514 7.93 36.42 1.81
C ARG A 514 7.85 35.18 0.93
N PHE A 515 8.05 35.29 -0.37
CA PHE A 515 8.05 34.14 -1.27
C PHE A 515 9.37 33.38 -1.19
N VAL A 516 9.25 32.06 -1.18
CA VAL A 516 10.39 31.13 -1.08
C VAL A 516 10.17 30.03 -2.10
N THR A 517 11.23 29.60 -2.80
CA THR A 517 11.18 28.38 -3.60
C THR A 517 11.11 27.16 -2.68
N GLY A 518 10.52 26.08 -3.15
CA GLY A 518 10.68 24.79 -2.47
C GLY A 518 12.16 24.42 -2.33
N ALA A 519 12.52 23.75 -1.24
CA ALA A 519 13.87 23.22 -1.07
C ALA A 519 14.10 22.07 -2.06
N MET A 520 14.96 22.29 -3.05
CA MET A 520 15.28 21.31 -4.08
C MET A 520 16.77 20.96 -4.02
N SER A 521 17.08 19.66 -4.09
CA SER A 521 18.46 19.20 -4.19
C SER A 521 18.99 19.37 -5.61
N PHE A 522 20.27 19.65 -5.74
CA PHE A 522 20.96 19.73 -7.03
C PHE A 522 20.86 18.43 -7.86
N GLY A 523 20.66 17.29 -7.19
CA GLY A 523 20.42 15.99 -7.84
C GLY A 523 19.00 15.80 -8.40
N ALA A 524 18.04 16.66 -8.03
CA ALA A 524 16.64 16.56 -8.45
C ALA A 524 16.30 17.42 -9.67
N ILE A 525 17.11 18.42 -9.98
CA ILE A 525 16.94 19.36 -11.09
C ILE A 525 18.27 19.64 -11.76
N SER A 526 18.24 20.15 -13.00
CA SER A 526 19.46 20.56 -13.70
C SER A 526 20.06 21.81 -13.07
N GLN A 527 21.37 22.03 -13.30
CA GLN A 527 22.09 23.22 -12.85
C GLN A 527 21.42 24.49 -13.34
N GLU A 528 21.07 24.53 -14.63
CA GLU A 528 20.47 25.70 -15.27
C GLU A 528 19.12 26.07 -14.66
N ALA A 529 18.30 25.06 -14.35
CA ALA A 529 17.01 25.28 -13.70
C ALA A 529 17.18 25.79 -12.27
N HIS A 530 18.16 25.26 -11.52
CA HIS A 530 18.45 25.68 -10.15
C HIS A 530 18.98 27.13 -10.12
N GLU A 531 19.94 27.47 -11.00
CA GLU A 531 20.48 28.81 -11.13
C GLU A 531 19.42 29.82 -11.59
N ALA A 532 18.57 29.45 -12.56
CA ALA A 532 17.50 30.32 -13.05
C ALA A 532 16.51 30.69 -11.93
N MET A 533 16.15 29.76 -11.08
CA MET A 533 15.28 30.02 -9.92
C MET A 533 15.98 30.92 -8.89
N ALA A 534 17.26 30.66 -8.58
CA ALA A 534 18.02 31.46 -7.64
C ALA A 534 18.15 32.90 -8.12
N VAL A 535 18.46 33.11 -9.40
CA VAL A 535 18.53 34.43 -10.02
C VAL A 535 17.17 35.14 -9.99
N ALA A 536 16.09 34.43 -10.32
CA ALA A 536 14.75 34.99 -10.28
C ALA A 536 14.36 35.46 -8.87
N MET A 537 14.57 34.62 -7.86
CA MET A 537 14.25 34.95 -6.48
C MET A 537 15.12 36.10 -5.93
N ASN A 538 16.40 36.11 -6.27
CA ASN A 538 17.28 37.22 -5.89
C ASN A 538 16.82 38.58 -6.50
N ARG A 539 16.41 38.59 -7.77
CA ARG A 539 15.86 39.79 -8.43
C ARG A 539 14.55 40.26 -7.79
N LEU A 540 13.73 39.32 -7.29
CA LEU A 540 12.47 39.64 -6.62
C LEU A 540 12.63 39.92 -5.12
N HIS A 541 13.86 39.87 -4.59
CA HIS A 541 14.16 39.96 -3.16
C HIS A 541 13.45 38.87 -2.32
N GLY A 542 13.05 37.77 -2.96
CA GLY A 542 12.56 36.57 -2.32
C GLY A 542 13.70 35.66 -1.84
N ARG A 543 13.39 34.43 -1.52
CA ARG A 543 14.38 33.46 -1.03
C ARG A 543 14.37 32.21 -1.91
N SER A 544 15.56 31.75 -2.29
CA SER A 544 15.75 30.43 -2.92
C SER A 544 16.45 29.52 -1.93
N LEU A 545 15.88 28.32 -1.74
CA LEU A 545 16.40 27.33 -0.81
C LEU A 545 16.93 26.13 -1.57
N SER A 546 18.18 25.73 -1.26
CA SER A 546 18.81 24.54 -1.79
C SER A 546 19.26 23.63 -0.65
N LEU A 547 19.02 22.34 -0.79
CA LEU A 547 19.46 21.35 0.22
C LEU A 547 20.99 21.22 0.26
N ILE A 548 21.69 21.50 -0.82
CA ILE A 548 23.16 21.44 -0.86
C ILE A 548 23.79 22.46 0.08
N HIS A 549 23.20 23.65 0.21
CA HIS A 549 23.69 24.70 1.09
C HIS A 549 23.41 24.44 2.57
N ILE A 550 22.45 23.56 2.87
CA ILE A 550 22.15 23.12 4.24
C ILE A 550 23.09 21.97 4.66
N SER A 551 23.45 21.09 3.73
CA SER A 551 24.29 19.93 4.00
C SER A 551 25.80 20.25 4.04
N GLU A 552 26.25 21.42 3.55
CA GLU A 552 27.65 21.82 3.53
C GLU A 552 27.92 23.22 4.12
N PRO A 553 27.43 23.55 5.33
CA PRO A 553 27.69 24.87 5.91
C PRO A 553 29.13 25.06 6.37
N THR A 554 29.98 24.04 6.31
CA THR A 554 31.33 24.04 6.94
C THR A 554 32.47 23.68 6.00
N ARG A 555 32.26 23.66 4.70
CA ARG A 555 33.42 23.61 3.80
C ARG A 555 33.97 25.01 3.62
N PRO A 556 35.22 25.25 4.06
CA PRO A 556 35.88 26.55 3.87
C PRO A 556 36.15 26.85 2.41
#